data_5000fa45bbf3bb1d0519fd0586e4565b
#
_entry.id   5000fa45bbf3bb1d0519fd0586e4565b
#
_cell.length_a   1.000
_cell.length_b   1.000
_cell.length_c   1.000
_cell.angle_alpha   90.00
_cell.angle_beta   90.00
_cell.angle_gamma   90.00
#
_symmetry.space_group_name_H-M   'P 1'
#
loop_
_entity.id
_entity.type
_entity.pdbx_description
1 polymer ?
#
loop_
_entity_poly.entity_id
_entity_poly.type
_entity_poly.pdbx_seq_one_letter_code
_entity_poly.pdbx_strand_id
1 'polypeptide(L)'
;MTQAFVVVDTAEQAVERLAELHERATSALSQALKRYLKDRVEPTAEERAQFSYPQLRLVYKCHGEVPLTTRAYAKVQLPGTYSVTVTQPKAFKKYLLEQLVPLMSDFTVTVEVGMSEQSIPYPYVVEQGDELAGTGVTAAALARVFPSTDLSAATDGIADGLYDWANVDPLPLALFDAARVDFSLRRLVHYTGSDWRHVQPWILLTNYHRYVDQFILHGLEKLREDPRFVRMVLPGNVVVDKSMGVDEAQAIVASVVWHRYQMPAYHLIAEDGHGVTLVNIGVGPSNAKNITDHLAVLRPHCWLMIGHCGGLRQSQTIGDYVLAHAYMRRDGILDRVLPPHIPIPALAEVQLALQESAAQITGERGEELKKRLRTGTVLTYDDRNWELRWAQERPLINLSRAVAVDMESGTIAAQGYRLRVPYGTLLCVSDKPLHSEIKLPGSANAFYERAVSQHLKIGIAALDLMRTQLNSLHSRKLRSFDEPPFR
;
A
#
# COMPACT_ATOMS: atom_id res chain seq x y z
N MET A 1 29.82 -8.92 -20.31
CA MET A 1 29.21 -10.27 -20.49
C MET A 1 27.98 -10.32 -19.61
N THR A 2 26.81 -10.37 -20.21
CA THR A 2 25.54 -10.61 -19.50
C THR A 2 25.67 -11.94 -18.75
N GLN A 3 25.52 -11.95 -17.43
CA GLN A 3 25.58 -13.22 -16.70
C GLN A 3 24.44 -14.10 -17.17
N ALA A 4 24.78 -15.32 -17.60
CA ALA A 4 23.81 -16.31 -18.07
C ALA A 4 22.76 -16.58 -16.99
N PHE A 5 21.51 -16.76 -17.41
CA PHE A 5 20.45 -17.20 -16.52
C PHE A 5 20.77 -18.62 -16.02
N VAL A 6 20.54 -18.84 -14.74
CA VAL A 6 20.77 -20.12 -14.06
C VAL A 6 19.41 -20.68 -13.66
N VAL A 7 19.14 -21.93 -14.05
CA VAL A 7 17.96 -22.67 -13.62
C VAL A 7 18.08 -22.99 -12.13
N VAL A 8 17.00 -22.86 -11.40
CA VAL A 8 16.90 -23.15 -9.97
C VAL A 8 15.75 -24.13 -9.70
N ASP A 9 15.95 -25.05 -8.77
CA ASP A 9 15.02 -26.14 -8.51
C ASP A 9 13.97 -25.82 -7.45
N THR A 10 14.24 -24.83 -6.58
CA THR A 10 13.33 -24.44 -5.50
C THR A 10 13.10 -22.93 -5.42
N ALA A 11 11.97 -22.54 -4.83
CA ALA A 11 11.63 -21.14 -4.61
C ALA A 11 12.67 -20.43 -3.70
N GLU A 12 13.20 -21.15 -2.70
CA GLU A 12 14.24 -20.66 -1.78
C GLU A 12 15.52 -20.35 -2.53
N GLN A 13 15.99 -21.26 -3.39
CA GLN A 13 17.16 -21.05 -4.24
C GLN A 13 16.99 -19.83 -5.16
N ALA A 14 15.77 -19.64 -5.73
CA ALA A 14 15.49 -18.47 -6.54
C ALA A 14 15.66 -17.17 -5.74
N VAL A 15 15.10 -17.11 -4.54
CA VAL A 15 15.16 -15.91 -3.69
C VAL A 15 16.59 -15.66 -3.19
N GLU A 16 17.34 -16.70 -2.80
CA GLU A 16 18.74 -16.59 -2.39
C GLU A 16 19.61 -16.07 -3.53
N ARG A 17 19.44 -16.62 -4.72
CA ARG A 17 20.20 -16.18 -5.91
C ARG A 17 19.88 -14.74 -6.29
N LEU A 18 18.60 -14.33 -6.24
CA LEU A 18 18.20 -12.93 -6.43
C LEU A 18 18.87 -12.02 -5.40
N ALA A 19 18.93 -12.45 -4.13
CA ALA A 19 19.54 -11.68 -3.06
C ALA A 19 21.06 -11.50 -3.25
N GLU A 20 21.77 -12.56 -3.62
CA GLU A 20 23.21 -12.50 -3.92
C GLU A 20 23.52 -11.53 -5.08
N LEU A 21 22.75 -11.65 -6.17
CA LEU A 21 22.93 -10.80 -7.34
C LEU A 21 22.64 -9.33 -7.04
N HIS A 22 21.55 -9.05 -6.32
CA HIS A 22 21.19 -7.70 -5.92
C HIS A 22 22.22 -7.07 -4.99
N GLU A 23 22.69 -7.80 -3.98
CA GLU A 23 23.69 -7.33 -3.03
C GLU A 23 25.03 -7.02 -3.73
N ARG A 24 25.45 -7.89 -4.64
CA ARG A 24 26.65 -7.66 -5.45
C ARG A 24 26.53 -6.41 -6.31
N ALA A 25 25.39 -6.23 -7.00
CA ALA A 25 25.18 -5.08 -7.88
C ALA A 25 25.11 -3.76 -7.10
N THR A 26 24.35 -3.73 -6.00
CA THR A 26 24.23 -2.53 -5.15
C THR A 26 25.54 -2.19 -4.44
N SER A 27 26.30 -3.18 -3.98
CA SER A 27 27.63 -2.98 -3.38
C SER A 27 28.63 -2.42 -4.40
N ALA A 28 28.68 -2.98 -5.61
CA ALA A 28 29.56 -2.50 -6.67
C ALA A 28 29.23 -1.04 -7.04
N LEU A 29 27.95 -0.71 -7.21
CA LEU A 29 27.51 0.65 -7.50
C LEU A 29 27.84 1.62 -6.36
N SER A 30 27.57 1.23 -5.10
CA SER A 30 27.85 2.06 -3.92
C SER A 30 29.35 2.33 -3.76
N GLN A 31 30.20 1.31 -3.96
CA GLN A 31 31.67 1.46 -3.90
C GLN A 31 32.18 2.37 -5.00
N ALA A 32 31.71 2.20 -6.23
CA ALA A 32 32.09 3.07 -7.35
C ALA A 32 31.64 4.51 -7.11
N LEU A 33 30.44 4.72 -6.56
CA LEU A 33 29.93 6.05 -6.20
C LEU A 33 30.80 6.71 -5.11
N LYS A 34 31.10 6.00 -4.03
CA LYS A 34 31.96 6.51 -2.95
C LYS A 34 33.36 6.87 -3.46
N ARG A 35 33.97 6.05 -4.32
CA ARG A 35 35.25 6.33 -4.98
C ARG A 35 35.18 7.58 -5.84
N TYR A 36 34.12 7.75 -6.64
CA TYR A 36 33.93 8.94 -7.45
C TYR A 36 33.73 10.21 -6.62
N LEU A 37 32.93 10.13 -5.57
CA LEU A 37 32.70 11.27 -4.66
C LEU A 37 33.98 11.74 -3.99
N LYS A 38 34.88 10.82 -3.64
CA LYS A 38 36.14 11.10 -2.96
C LYS A 38 37.25 11.51 -3.95
N ASP A 39 37.51 10.69 -4.95
CA ASP A 39 38.72 10.73 -5.76
C ASP A 39 38.46 11.12 -7.23
N ARG A 40 37.20 11.35 -7.62
CA ARG A 40 36.75 11.64 -8.99
C ARG A 40 37.12 10.55 -10.02
N VAL A 41 37.29 9.32 -9.55
CA VAL A 41 37.59 8.16 -10.41
C VAL A 41 36.28 7.58 -10.93
N GLU A 42 36.09 7.62 -12.25
CA GLU A 42 34.92 7.03 -12.90
C GLU A 42 34.96 5.51 -12.92
N PRO A 43 33.78 4.84 -12.86
CA PRO A 43 33.73 3.39 -13.01
C PRO A 43 34.08 2.96 -14.44
N THR A 44 34.75 1.82 -14.55
CA THR A 44 35.08 1.20 -15.84
C THR A 44 33.82 0.66 -16.53
N ALA A 45 33.93 0.30 -17.81
CA ALA A 45 32.82 -0.33 -18.54
C ALA A 45 32.40 -1.68 -17.91
N GLU A 46 33.37 -2.44 -17.37
CA GLU A 46 33.13 -3.71 -16.70
C GLU A 46 32.41 -3.54 -15.37
N GLU A 47 32.78 -2.50 -14.60
CA GLU A 47 32.09 -2.13 -13.37
C GLU A 47 30.64 -1.68 -13.66
N ARG A 48 30.43 -0.83 -14.69
CA ARG A 48 29.09 -0.35 -15.11
C ARG A 48 28.17 -1.52 -15.50
N ALA A 49 28.71 -2.55 -16.14
CA ALA A 49 27.93 -3.75 -16.50
C ALA A 49 27.42 -4.55 -15.30
N GLN A 50 27.94 -4.28 -14.08
CA GLN A 50 27.48 -4.92 -12.84
C GLN A 50 26.35 -4.16 -12.15
N PHE A 51 26.03 -2.94 -12.58
CA PHE A 51 25.03 -2.07 -11.91
C PHE A 51 23.59 -2.36 -12.35
N SER A 52 23.26 -3.61 -12.64
CA SER A 52 21.93 -4.00 -13.13
C SER A 52 21.10 -4.70 -12.07
N TYR A 53 19.78 -4.64 -12.20
CA TYR A 53 18.87 -5.42 -11.35
C TYR A 53 18.95 -6.91 -11.69
N PRO A 54 18.83 -7.80 -10.70
CA PRO A 54 18.56 -9.20 -10.98
C PRO A 54 17.16 -9.38 -11.57
N GLN A 55 17.01 -10.40 -12.39
CA GLN A 55 15.78 -10.75 -13.08
C GLN A 55 15.38 -12.18 -12.75
N LEU A 56 14.11 -12.35 -12.43
CA LEU A 56 13.44 -13.63 -12.30
C LEU A 56 12.71 -13.93 -13.60
N ARG A 57 12.96 -15.11 -14.18
CA ARG A 57 12.24 -15.65 -15.34
C ARG A 57 11.53 -16.93 -14.97
N LEU A 58 10.39 -17.12 -15.57
CA LEU A 58 9.58 -18.32 -15.45
C LEU A 58 9.17 -18.77 -16.85
N VAL A 59 9.59 -19.98 -17.23
CA VAL A 59 9.22 -20.56 -18.52
C VAL A 59 8.13 -21.60 -18.27
N TYR A 60 6.96 -21.36 -18.80
CA TYR A 60 5.83 -22.27 -18.76
C TYR A 60 5.59 -22.90 -20.13
N LYS A 61 5.69 -24.23 -20.18
CA LYS A 61 5.33 -25.02 -21.35
C LYS A 61 4.09 -25.84 -20.97
N CYS A 62 2.96 -25.48 -21.56
CA CYS A 62 1.72 -26.22 -21.31
C CYS A 62 1.85 -27.63 -21.92
N HIS A 63 1.92 -28.63 -21.07
CA HIS A 63 1.87 -30.04 -21.46
C HIS A 63 0.64 -30.69 -20.79
N GLY A 64 -0.47 -30.82 -21.52
CA GLY A 64 -1.68 -31.42 -20.98
C GLY A 64 -2.73 -30.45 -20.45
N GLU A 65 -3.53 -30.87 -19.48
CA GLU A 65 -4.57 -30.04 -18.87
C GLU A 65 -3.99 -28.94 -17.99
N VAL A 66 -4.56 -27.74 -18.10
CA VAL A 66 -4.19 -26.61 -17.22
C VAL A 66 -4.66 -26.93 -15.80
N PRO A 67 -3.77 -26.85 -14.79
CA PRO A 67 -4.15 -27.14 -13.42
C PRO A 67 -5.29 -26.24 -12.93
N LEU A 68 -6.33 -26.84 -12.36
CA LEU A 68 -7.43 -26.11 -11.73
C LEU A 68 -7.02 -25.63 -10.34
N THR A 69 -6.76 -24.35 -10.20
CA THR A 69 -6.48 -23.74 -8.92
C THR A 69 -7.58 -22.76 -8.51
N THR A 70 -7.92 -22.76 -7.21
CA THR A 70 -8.89 -21.83 -6.64
C THR A 70 -8.27 -20.49 -6.26
N ARG A 71 -6.94 -20.36 -6.25
CA ARG A 71 -6.25 -19.13 -5.92
C ARG A 71 -6.49 -18.02 -6.94
N ALA A 72 -6.47 -16.78 -6.48
CA ALA A 72 -6.57 -15.60 -7.32
C ALA A 72 -5.22 -15.20 -7.97
N TYR A 73 -4.11 -15.75 -7.51
CA TYR A 73 -2.73 -15.43 -7.92
C TYR A 73 -1.85 -16.70 -7.88
N ALA A 74 -0.58 -16.59 -8.17
CA ALA A 74 0.38 -17.67 -8.29
C ALA A 74 -0.11 -18.75 -9.26
N LYS A 75 -0.50 -18.32 -10.47
CA LYS A 75 -0.99 -19.17 -11.55
C LYS A 75 -0.57 -18.61 -12.89
N VAL A 76 -0.26 -19.48 -13.84
CA VAL A 76 -0.01 -19.14 -15.24
C VAL A 76 -1.17 -19.58 -16.10
N GLN A 77 -1.53 -18.77 -17.08
CA GLN A 77 -2.66 -19.04 -17.97
C GLN A 77 -2.19 -19.39 -19.39
N LEU A 78 -1.17 -18.71 -19.87
CA LEU A 78 -0.66 -18.87 -21.22
C LEU A 78 0.75 -19.47 -21.18
N PRO A 79 1.08 -20.40 -22.13
CA PRO A 79 2.45 -20.82 -22.34
C PRO A 79 3.31 -19.62 -22.75
N GLY A 80 4.56 -19.60 -22.31
CA GLY A 80 5.49 -18.52 -22.65
C GLY A 80 6.55 -18.30 -21.58
N THR A 81 7.35 -17.28 -21.78
CA THR A 81 8.32 -16.80 -20.81
C THR A 81 7.76 -15.61 -20.09
N TYR A 82 7.76 -15.66 -18.76
CA TYR A 82 7.38 -14.56 -17.88
C TYR A 82 8.60 -14.01 -17.19
N SER A 83 8.67 -12.70 -16.99
CA SER A 83 9.81 -12.12 -16.27
C SER A 83 9.44 -10.89 -15.44
N VAL A 84 10.30 -10.61 -14.46
CA VAL A 84 10.27 -9.38 -13.66
C VAL A 84 11.68 -9.07 -13.15
N THR A 85 12.08 -7.81 -13.17
CA THR A 85 13.27 -7.36 -12.44
C THR A 85 12.92 -7.21 -10.95
N VAL A 86 13.87 -7.55 -10.07
CA VAL A 86 13.62 -7.60 -8.62
C VAL A 86 14.58 -6.69 -7.88
N THR A 87 14.04 -5.88 -6.97
CA THR A 87 14.81 -5.13 -5.98
C THR A 87 14.50 -5.62 -4.57
N GLN A 88 15.43 -5.41 -3.64
CA GLN A 88 15.28 -5.74 -2.21
C GLN A 88 14.81 -7.18 -1.91
N PRO A 89 15.32 -8.23 -2.59
CA PRO A 89 14.76 -9.58 -2.51
C PRO A 89 14.81 -10.17 -1.09
N LYS A 90 15.75 -9.76 -0.23
CA LYS A 90 15.78 -10.17 1.19
C LYS A 90 14.56 -9.64 1.95
N ALA A 91 14.18 -8.39 1.73
CA ALA A 91 13.02 -7.79 2.38
C ALA A 91 11.69 -8.34 1.83
N PHE A 92 11.64 -8.64 0.53
CA PHE A 92 10.48 -9.24 -0.14
C PHE A 92 10.48 -10.77 -0.13
N LYS A 93 11.36 -11.42 0.64
CA LYS A 93 11.47 -12.89 0.69
C LYS A 93 10.13 -13.59 0.91
N LYS A 94 9.38 -13.14 1.91
CA LYS A 94 8.06 -13.73 2.25
C LYS A 94 7.10 -13.64 1.07
N TYR A 95 6.98 -12.47 0.45
CA TYR A 95 6.15 -12.26 -0.73
C TYR A 95 6.58 -13.15 -1.91
N LEU A 96 7.88 -13.20 -2.23
CA LEU A 96 8.38 -14.01 -3.34
C LEU A 96 8.10 -15.50 -3.13
N LEU A 97 8.29 -16.01 -1.91
CA LEU A 97 7.96 -17.40 -1.58
C LEU A 97 6.46 -17.67 -1.66
N GLU A 98 5.59 -16.77 -1.19
CA GLU A 98 4.13 -16.86 -1.33
C GLU A 98 3.69 -16.99 -2.81
N GLN A 99 4.46 -16.43 -3.75
CA GLN A 99 4.16 -16.53 -5.18
C GLN A 99 4.78 -17.80 -5.79
N LEU A 100 6.06 -18.05 -5.54
CA LEU A 100 6.83 -19.10 -6.22
C LEU A 100 6.48 -20.50 -5.74
N VAL A 101 6.35 -20.73 -4.43
CA VAL A 101 6.10 -22.07 -3.88
C VAL A 101 4.84 -22.70 -4.47
N PRO A 102 3.65 -22.07 -4.42
CA PRO A 102 2.45 -22.67 -4.98
C PRO A 102 2.48 -22.73 -6.51
N LEU A 103 3.20 -21.82 -7.17
CA LEU A 103 3.29 -21.81 -8.62
C LEU A 103 4.16 -22.97 -9.12
N MET A 104 5.32 -23.21 -8.49
CA MET A 104 6.20 -24.34 -8.83
C MET A 104 5.61 -25.69 -8.41
N SER A 105 4.75 -25.72 -7.38
CA SER A 105 4.05 -26.94 -6.96
C SER A 105 2.94 -27.37 -7.94
N ASP A 106 2.16 -26.39 -8.43
CA ASP A 106 0.96 -26.69 -9.20
C ASP A 106 1.20 -26.74 -10.72
N PHE A 107 2.26 -26.08 -11.21
CA PHE A 107 2.54 -25.92 -12.63
C PHE A 107 3.93 -26.47 -12.97
N THR A 108 4.05 -27.13 -14.14
CA THR A 108 5.36 -27.52 -14.68
C THR A 108 6.05 -26.30 -15.29
N VAL A 109 6.81 -25.59 -14.45
CA VAL A 109 7.53 -24.38 -14.83
C VAL A 109 9.04 -24.56 -14.62
N THR A 110 9.85 -23.92 -15.48
CA THR A 110 11.28 -23.74 -15.25
C THR A 110 11.52 -22.35 -14.70
N VAL A 111 12.16 -22.25 -13.56
CA VAL A 111 12.51 -20.97 -12.92
C VAL A 111 13.98 -20.67 -13.16
N GLU A 112 14.28 -19.48 -13.65
CA GLU A 112 15.62 -19.02 -13.98
C GLU A 112 15.89 -17.67 -13.31
N VAL A 113 17.13 -17.49 -12.83
CA VAL A 113 17.58 -16.24 -12.21
C VAL A 113 18.86 -15.77 -12.87
N GLY A 114 18.90 -14.51 -13.30
CA GLY A 114 20.08 -13.89 -13.92
C GLY A 114 20.10 -12.37 -13.72
N MET A 115 20.95 -11.69 -14.47
CA MET A 115 21.00 -10.22 -14.48
C MET A 115 20.19 -9.68 -15.64
N SER A 116 19.47 -8.58 -15.40
CA SER A 116 18.74 -7.85 -16.44
C SER A 116 19.64 -6.83 -17.15
N GLU A 117 19.10 -6.24 -18.19
CA GLU A 117 19.70 -5.06 -18.86
C GLU A 117 19.35 -3.74 -18.14
N GLN A 118 18.38 -3.76 -17.21
CA GLN A 118 17.93 -2.59 -16.49
C GLN A 118 18.90 -2.22 -15.38
N SER A 119 19.53 -1.06 -15.49
CA SER A 119 20.49 -0.58 -14.50
C SER A 119 19.83 -0.07 -13.23
N ILE A 120 20.49 -0.25 -12.08
CA ILE A 120 20.11 0.31 -10.79
C ILE A 120 20.51 1.79 -10.76
N PRO A 121 19.59 2.74 -10.63
CA PRO A 121 19.92 4.15 -10.51
C PRO A 121 20.71 4.46 -9.24
N TYR A 122 21.73 5.31 -9.35
CA TYR A 122 22.58 5.67 -8.23
C TYR A 122 21.82 6.25 -7.01
N PRO A 123 20.70 6.98 -7.15
CA PRO A 123 19.99 7.51 -5.99
C PRO A 123 19.41 6.41 -5.08
N TYR A 124 19.29 5.19 -5.57
CA TYR A 124 18.69 4.10 -4.80
C TYR A 124 19.71 3.33 -3.94
N VAL A 125 21.02 3.59 -4.11
CA VAL A 125 22.09 3.04 -3.27
C VAL A 125 22.69 4.07 -2.29
N VAL A 126 22.28 5.33 -2.38
CA VAL A 126 22.65 6.37 -1.40
C VAL A 126 21.84 6.17 -0.14
N GLU A 127 22.48 5.88 0.98
CA GLU A 127 21.77 5.55 2.24
C GLU A 127 21.12 6.77 2.90
N GLN A 128 21.76 7.94 2.83
CA GLN A 128 21.18 9.21 3.30
C GLN A 128 21.68 10.37 2.43
N GLY A 129 20.85 11.39 2.26
CA GLY A 129 21.19 12.57 1.45
C GLY A 129 22.47 13.33 1.88
N ASP A 130 22.94 13.07 3.09
CA ASP A 130 24.16 13.66 3.65
C ASP A 130 25.46 13.15 2.99
N GLU A 131 25.47 11.96 2.37
CA GLU A 131 26.64 11.46 1.64
C GLU A 131 27.04 12.34 0.45
N LEU A 132 26.11 13.04 -0.14
CA LEU A 132 26.32 14.00 -1.24
C LEU A 132 26.62 15.42 -0.74
N ALA A 133 26.18 15.74 0.48
CA ALA A 133 26.38 17.05 1.08
C ALA A 133 27.89 17.29 1.33
N GLY A 134 28.36 18.45 0.91
CA GLY A 134 29.76 18.85 1.12
C GLY A 134 30.77 18.27 0.11
N THR A 135 30.38 17.38 -0.79
CA THR A 135 31.32 16.80 -1.81
C THR A 135 31.58 17.73 -3.00
N GLY A 136 30.75 18.77 -3.20
CA GLY A 136 30.82 19.67 -4.34
C GLY A 136 30.40 19.01 -5.68
N VAL A 137 29.93 17.76 -5.67
CA VAL A 137 29.47 17.06 -6.87
C VAL A 137 27.99 17.36 -7.11
N THR A 138 27.65 17.80 -8.30
CA THR A 138 26.27 18.08 -8.69
C THR A 138 25.55 16.80 -9.14
N ALA A 139 24.23 16.76 -9.00
CA ALA A 139 23.41 15.68 -9.55
C ALA A 139 23.60 15.49 -11.07
N ALA A 140 23.82 16.59 -11.80
CA ALA A 140 24.12 16.54 -13.23
C ALA A 140 25.47 15.87 -13.54
N ALA A 141 26.48 16.05 -12.70
CA ALA A 141 27.75 15.35 -12.82
C ALA A 141 27.61 13.85 -12.56
N LEU A 142 26.84 13.49 -11.52
CA LEU A 142 26.56 12.08 -11.23
C LEU A 142 25.79 11.38 -12.34
N ALA A 143 24.77 12.03 -12.91
CA ALA A 143 23.96 11.46 -13.98
C ALA A 143 24.74 11.23 -15.31
N ARG A 144 25.91 11.85 -15.48
CA ARG A 144 26.82 11.57 -16.62
C ARG A 144 27.63 10.31 -16.43
N VAL A 145 27.92 9.97 -15.17
CA VAL A 145 28.87 8.90 -14.80
C VAL A 145 28.16 7.63 -14.38
N PHE A 146 27.04 7.76 -13.68
CA PHE A 146 26.27 6.68 -13.10
C PHE A 146 24.87 6.57 -13.72
N PRO A 147 24.24 5.37 -13.69
CA PRO A 147 22.85 5.21 -14.08
C PRO A 147 21.94 6.16 -13.28
N SER A 148 21.12 6.91 -13.96
CA SER A 148 20.10 7.79 -13.38
C SER A 148 18.71 7.14 -13.47
N THR A 149 17.73 7.70 -12.73
CA THR A 149 16.35 7.22 -12.77
C THR A 149 15.76 7.39 -14.17
N ASP A 150 15.38 6.28 -14.78
CA ASP A 150 14.59 6.25 -15.99
C ASP A 150 13.10 6.21 -15.61
N LEU A 151 12.41 7.32 -15.84
CA LEU A 151 10.97 7.43 -15.52
C LEU A 151 10.11 6.59 -16.47
N SER A 152 10.61 6.25 -17.66
CA SER A 152 9.88 5.39 -18.60
C SER A 152 9.80 3.94 -18.09
N ALA A 153 10.79 3.51 -17.31
CA ALA A 153 10.80 2.20 -16.66
C ALA A 153 9.95 2.16 -15.38
N ALA A 154 9.70 3.30 -14.74
CA ALA A 154 8.88 3.41 -13.53
C ALA A 154 7.38 3.59 -13.89
N THR A 155 6.80 2.64 -14.61
CA THR A 155 5.44 2.72 -15.16
C THR A 155 4.43 1.84 -14.42
N ASP A 156 3.17 2.24 -14.44
CA ASP A 156 2.01 1.44 -14.00
C ASP A 156 1.23 0.85 -15.20
N GLY A 157 1.82 0.81 -16.39
CA GLY A 157 1.14 0.40 -17.63
C GLY A 157 0.45 -0.96 -17.55
N ILE A 158 1.04 -1.93 -16.81
CA ILE A 158 0.43 -3.25 -16.58
C ILE A 158 -0.81 -3.11 -15.71
N ALA A 159 -0.73 -2.35 -14.63
CA ALA A 159 -1.86 -2.11 -13.71
C ALA A 159 -2.99 -1.34 -14.38
N ASP A 160 -2.68 -0.46 -15.32
CA ASP A 160 -3.61 0.38 -16.08
C ASP A 160 -4.24 -0.33 -17.29
N GLY A 161 -3.88 -1.58 -17.54
CA GLY A 161 -4.38 -2.33 -18.68
C GLY A 161 -3.87 -1.82 -20.04
N LEU A 162 -2.74 -1.10 -20.06
CA LEU A 162 -2.13 -0.53 -21.28
C LEU A 162 -1.06 -1.46 -21.88
N TYR A 163 -0.94 -2.68 -21.35
CA TYR A 163 0.08 -3.63 -21.75
C TYR A 163 -0.42 -4.52 -22.89
N ASP A 164 0.34 -4.65 -23.95
CA ASP A 164 0.00 -5.49 -25.11
C ASP A 164 0.43 -6.94 -24.87
N TRP A 165 -0.45 -7.71 -24.24
CA TRP A 165 -0.23 -9.12 -23.91
C TRP A 165 -0.04 -10.04 -25.14
N ALA A 166 -0.52 -9.62 -26.29
CA ALA A 166 -0.45 -10.42 -27.51
C ALA A 166 0.91 -10.35 -28.21
N ASN A 167 1.64 -9.23 -28.04
CA ASN A 167 2.85 -8.94 -28.82
C ASN A 167 4.11 -8.77 -27.96
N VAL A 168 4.03 -9.09 -26.65
CA VAL A 168 5.16 -8.94 -25.74
C VAL A 168 5.77 -10.28 -25.36
N ASP A 169 7.08 -10.37 -25.45
CA ASP A 169 7.90 -11.47 -24.94
C ASP A 169 9.18 -10.87 -24.30
N PRO A 170 9.47 -11.15 -23.05
CA PRO A 170 8.72 -11.96 -22.09
C PRO A 170 7.46 -11.28 -21.54
N LEU A 171 6.45 -12.08 -21.17
CA LEU A 171 5.25 -11.63 -20.47
C LEU A 171 5.58 -11.11 -19.06
N PRO A 172 4.83 -10.14 -18.49
CA PRO A 172 5.08 -9.66 -17.15
C PRO A 172 4.74 -10.72 -16.09
N LEU A 173 5.65 -10.93 -15.14
CA LEU A 173 5.46 -11.84 -14.03
C LEU A 173 4.77 -11.18 -12.82
N ALA A 174 4.94 -9.85 -12.67
CA ALA A 174 4.35 -9.05 -11.60
C ALA A 174 3.90 -7.69 -12.12
N LEU A 175 3.08 -6.97 -11.32
CA LEU A 175 2.59 -5.62 -11.68
C LEU A 175 3.68 -4.56 -11.76
N PHE A 176 4.73 -4.70 -10.96
CA PHE A 176 5.77 -3.69 -10.80
C PHE A 176 7.16 -4.27 -10.96
N ASP A 177 7.95 -3.65 -11.80
CA ASP A 177 9.37 -3.88 -11.95
C ASP A 177 10.19 -3.22 -10.83
N ALA A 178 11.46 -3.63 -10.70
CA ALA A 178 12.39 -3.12 -9.70
C ALA A 178 12.50 -1.60 -9.69
N ALA A 179 12.58 -0.95 -10.86
CA ALA A 179 12.66 0.50 -10.97
C ALA A 179 11.43 1.21 -10.39
N ARG A 180 10.22 0.68 -10.68
CA ARG A 180 8.97 1.19 -10.14
C ARG A 180 8.88 0.98 -8.62
N VAL A 181 9.37 -0.15 -8.13
CA VAL A 181 9.43 -0.46 -6.69
C VAL A 181 10.38 0.51 -6.00
N ASP A 182 11.63 0.63 -6.42
CA ASP A 182 12.63 1.50 -5.79
C ASP A 182 12.20 2.97 -5.78
N PHE A 183 11.61 3.46 -6.88
CA PHE A 183 11.02 4.79 -6.92
C PHE A 183 10.00 5.00 -5.78
N SER A 184 9.11 4.04 -5.59
CA SER A 184 8.09 4.12 -4.54
C SER A 184 8.67 4.00 -3.13
N LEU A 185 9.64 3.13 -2.91
CA LEU A 185 10.27 2.97 -1.60
C LEU A 185 10.91 4.28 -1.12
N ARG A 186 11.57 5.02 -2.02
CA ARG A 186 12.14 6.35 -1.69
C ARG A 186 11.07 7.40 -1.42
N ARG A 187 9.98 7.40 -2.18
CA ARG A 187 8.85 8.30 -1.95
C ARG A 187 8.13 8.02 -0.63
N LEU A 188 7.98 6.75 -0.25
CA LEU A 188 7.41 6.39 1.05
C LEU A 188 8.22 6.99 2.20
N VAL A 189 9.54 6.83 2.21
CA VAL A 189 10.39 7.42 3.24
C VAL A 189 10.22 8.94 3.31
N HIS A 190 10.20 9.60 2.14
CA HIS A 190 10.03 11.05 2.07
C HIS A 190 8.69 11.52 2.65
N TYR A 191 7.58 10.90 2.25
CA TYR A 191 6.24 11.33 2.68
C TYR A 191 5.91 10.93 4.11
N THR A 192 6.34 9.73 4.55
CA THR A 192 5.92 9.18 5.83
C THR A 192 6.88 9.49 6.97
N GLY A 193 8.12 9.82 6.65
CA GLY A 193 9.18 9.99 7.65
C GLY A 193 9.64 8.68 8.30
N SER A 194 9.24 7.54 7.74
CA SER A 194 9.59 6.22 8.27
C SER A 194 10.29 5.38 7.21
N ASP A 195 11.25 4.56 7.62
CA ASP A 195 11.80 3.55 6.74
C ASP A 195 10.67 2.61 6.29
N TRP A 196 10.57 2.39 4.97
CA TRP A 196 9.54 1.55 4.38
C TRP A 196 9.55 0.10 4.92
N ARG A 197 10.67 -0.37 5.46
CA ARG A 197 10.81 -1.70 6.09
C ARG A 197 9.96 -1.85 7.34
N HIS A 198 9.52 -0.76 7.95
CA HIS A 198 8.62 -0.77 9.10
C HIS A 198 7.15 -0.93 8.73
N VAL A 199 6.79 -0.68 7.46
CA VAL A 199 5.40 -0.80 7.01
C VAL A 199 4.92 -2.23 7.16
N GLN A 200 3.80 -2.40 7.88
CA GLN A 200 3.16 -3.68 8.08
C GLN A 200 2.12 -3.94 6.99
N PRO A 201 1.81 -5.20 6.65
CA PRO A 201 0.94 -5.54 5.53
C PRO A 201 -0.55 -5.21 5.74
N TRP A 202 -0.94 -4.87 6.97
CA TRP A 202 -2.29 -4.44 7.33
C TRP A 202 -2.29 -2.93 7.57
N ILE A 203 -3.00 -2.19 6.71
CA ILE A 203 -2.87 -0.74 6.66
C ILE A 203 -4.20 -0.07 6.99
N LEU A 204 -4.15 0.91 7.89
CA LEU A 204 -5.20 1.88 8.12
C LEU A 204 -4.81 3.21 7.51
N LEU A 205 -5.69 3.80 6.74
CA LEU A 205 -5.55 5.14 6.16
C LEU A 205 -6.54 6.06 6.85
N THR A 206 -6.08 7.22 7.28
CA THR A 206 -6.94 8.22 7.93
C THR A 206 -6.59 9.64 7.46
N ASN A 207 -7.55 10.53 7.52
CA ASN A 207 -7.38 11.94 7.20
C ASN A 207 -7.42 12.85 8.44
N TYR A 208 -7.47 12.25 9.64
CA TYR A 208 -7.63 12.98 10.89
C TYR A 208 -6.58 12.60 11.94
N HIS A 209 -5.91 13.60 12.50
CA HIS A 209 -4.85 13.39 13.51
C HIS A 209 -5.35 12.72 14.80
N ARG A 210 -6.61 12.92 15.17
CA ARG A 210 -7.23 12.25 16.34
C ARG A 210 -7.18 10.73 16.28
N TYR A 211 -7.22 10.13 15.08
CA TYR A 211 -7.01 8.68 14.93
C TYR A 211 -5.58 8.26 15.21
N VAL A 212 -4.63 9.13 14.90
CA VAL A 212 -3.21 8.90 15.21
C VAL A 212 -3.01 8.83 16.72
N ASP A 213 -3.56 9.79 17.49
CA ASP A 213 -3.44 9.82 18.95
C ASP A 213 -4.04 8.54 19.56
N GLN A 214 -5.20 8.12 19.09
CA GLN A 214 -5.84 6.88 19.55
C GLN A 214 -5.08 5.62 19.13
N PHE A 215 -4.44 5.63 17.94
CA PHE A 215 -3.62 4.51 17.49
C PHE A 215 -2.34 4.37 18.33
N ILE A 216 -1.72 5.49 18.70
CA ILE A 216 -0.56 5.49 19.58
C ILE A 216 -0.94 4.92 20.95
N LEU A 217 -2.03 5.40 21.55
CA LEU A 217 -2.53 4.88 22.84
C LEU A 217 -2.80 3.38 22.77
N HIS A 218 -3.51 2.93 21.73
CA HIS A 218 -3.77 1.51 21.49
C HIS A 218 -2.49 0.70 21.30
N GLY A 219 -1.52 1.24 20.53
CA GLY A 219 -0.23 0.58 20.31
C GLY A 219 0.57 0.41 21.61
N LEU A 220 0.62 1.43 22.46
CA LEU A 220 1.27 1.37 23.77
C LEU A 220 0.60 0.37 24.72
N GLU A 221 -0.73 0.24 24.66
CA GLU A 221 -1.48 -0.78 25.39
C GLU A 221 -1.11 -2.18 24.88
N LYS A 222 -1.15 -2.38 23.55
CA LYS A 222 -0.85 -3.67 22.92
C LYS A 222 0.60 -4.14 23.11
N LEU A 223 1.55 -3.24 23.15
CA LEU A 223 2.94 -3.60 23.45
C LEU A 223 3.10 -4.24 24.85
N ARG A 224 2.23 -3.91 25.80
CA ARG A 224 2.26 -4.45 27.17
C ARG A 224 1.44 -5.72 27.32
N GLU A 225 0.29 -5.80 26.64
CA GLU A 225 -0.71 -6.82 26.85
C GLU A 225 -0.65 -7.98 25.86
N ASP A 226 -0.18 -7.73 24.65
CA ASP A 226 -0.21 -8.71 23.56
C ASP A 226 1.23 -9.09 23.13
N PRO A 227 1.67 -10.32 23.39
CA PRO A 227 3.03 -10.77 23.10
C PRO A 227 3.39 -10.76 21.61
N ARG A 228 2.39 -10.71 20.72
CA ARG A 228 2.61 -10.62 19.26
C ARG A 228 3.36 -9.36 18.86
N PHE A 229 3.14 -8.25 19.59
CA PHE A 229 3.74 -6.97 19.26
C PHE A 229 5.06 -6.77 20.00
N VAL A 230 6.07 -6.32 19.26
CA VAL A 230 7.43 -6.21 19.78
C VAL A 230 7.87 -4.76 19.96
N ARG A 231 7.41 -3.86 19.10
CA ARG A 231 7.74 -2.44 19.15
C ARG A 231 6.75 -1.60 18.35
N MET A 232 6.72 -0.32 18.64
CA MET A 232 6.05 0.69 17.82
C MET A 232 7.10 1.60 17.20
N VAL A 233 6.97 1.90 15.89
CA VAL A 233 7.83 2.85 15.19
C VAL A 233 7.00 4.04 14.75
N LEU A 234 7.49 5.23 15.09
CA LEU A 234 6.87 6.52 14.87
C LEU A 234 7.62 7.28 13.75
N PRO A 235 7.06 8.37 13.19
CA PRO A 235 7.76 9.20 12.21
C PRO A 235 9.14 9.65 12.71
N GLY A 236 10.13 9.68 11.80
CA GLY A 236 11.54 9.88 12.13
C GLY A 236 12.26 8.61 12.57
N ASN A 237 11.65 7.44 12.37
CA ASN A 237 12.14 6.12 12.83
C ASN A 237 12.33 6.05 14.36
N VAL A 238 11.54 6.83 15.09
CA VAL A 238 11.57 6.82 16.56
C VAL A 238 10.90 5.53 17.04
N VAL A 239 11.63 4.76 17.87
CA VAL A 239 11.19 3.44 18.34
C VAL A 239 10.71 3.52 19.78
N VAL A 240 9.55 2.93 20.04
CA VAL A 240 9.06 2.60 21.38
C VAL A 240 9.07 1.08 21.50
N ASP A 241 9.91 0.57 22.39
CA ASP A 241 10.07 -0.87 22.64
C ASP A 241 9.22 -1.31 23.84
N LYS A 242 8.79 -2.57 23.82
CA LYS A 242 7.97 -3.15 24.91
C LYS A 242 8.67 -3.22 26.27
N SER A 243 9.99 -3.11 26.29
CA SER A 243 10.78 -3.09 27.54
C SER A 243 10.78 -1.75 28.26
N MET A 244 10.34 -0.67 27.58
CA MET A 244 10.33 0.69 28.13
C MET A 244 9.22 0.90 29.15
N GLY A 245 9.52 1.70 30.19
CA GLY A 245 8.54 2.16 31.16
C GLY A 245 7.47 3.06 30.53
N VAL A 246 6.33 3.21 31.21
CA VAL A 246 5.20 4.02 30.72
C VAL A 246 5.62 5.47 30.48
N ASP A 247 6.28 6.08 31.48
CA ASP A 247 6.68 7.49 31.41
C ASP A 247 7.73 7.74 30.33
N GLU A 248 8.68 6.82 30.18
CA GLU A 248 9.69 6.85 29.11
C GLU A 248 9.04 6.77 27.73
N ALA A 249 8.15 5.80 27.51
CA ALA A 249 7.43 5.67 26.26
C ALA A 249 6.60 6.90 25.91
N GLN A 250 5.92 7.51 26.89
CA GLN A 250 5.17 8.74 26.70
C GLN A 250 6.08 9.95 26.38
N ALA A 251 7.23 10.05 27.03
CA ALA A 251 8.21 11.10 26.74
C ALA A 251 8.75 11.00 25.32
N ILE A 252 9.04 9.79 24.86
CA ILE A 252 9.48 9.52 23.49
C ILE A 252 8.39 9.92 22.50
N VAL A 253 7.15 9.49 22.70
CA VAL A 253 6.01 9.87 21.84
C VAL A 253 5.85 11.39 21.76
N ALA A 254 5.94 12.09 22.88
CA ALA A 254 5.83 13.54 22.93
C ALA A 254 6.98 14.28 22.20
N SER A 255 8.13 13.63 22.03
CA SER A 255 9.29 14.19 21.33
C SER A 255 9.20 14.09 19.81
N VAL A 256 8.26 13.33 19.26
CA VAL A 256 8.16 13.07 17.82
C VAL A 256 7.74 14.31 17.05
N VAL A 257 8.55 14.71 16.07
CA VAL A 257 8.30 15.87 15.21
C VAL A 257 7.56 15.44 13.95
N TRP A 258 6.37 14.86 14.11
CA TRP A 258 5.56 14.28 13.02
C TRP A 258 5.14 15.30 11.96
N HIS A 259 4.97 16.58 12.32
CA HIS A 259 4.55 17.66 11.41
C HIS A 259 5.59 18.02 10.33
N ARG A 260 6.81 17.48 10.41
CA ARG A 260 7.82 17.60 9.35
C ARG A 260 7.48 16.75 8.12
N TYR A 261 6.59 15.77 8.26
CA TYR A 261 6.26 14.82 7.21
C TYR A 261 4.84 15.06 6.71
N GLN A 262 4.67 14.97 5.40
CA GLN A 262 3.38 15.28 4.78
C GLN A 262 2.30 14.23 5.13
N MET A 263 2.69 12.97 5.23
CA MET A 263 1.80 11.82 5.47
C MET A 263 2.43 10.89 6.52
N PRO A 264 2.57 11.33 7.77
CA PRO A 264 3.29 10.57 8.79
C PRO A 264 2.67 9.18 9.00
N ALA A 265 3.54 8.17 9.09
CA ALA A 265 3.15 6.79 9.30
C ALA A 265 3.60 6.28 10.67
N TYR A 266 2.77 5.42 11.25
CA TYR A 266 2.93 4.81 12.57
C TYR A 266 2.79 3.31 12.45
N HIS A 267 3.76 2.56 12.97
CA HIS A 267 3.85 1.13 12.74
C HIS A 267 3.84 0.37 14.06
N LEU A 268 2.82 -0.44 14.28
CA LEU A 268 2.76 -1.41 15.37
C LEU A 268 3.28 -2.74 14.83
N ILE A 269 4.54 -3.04 15.15
CA ILE A 269 5.30 -4.16 14.58
C ILE A 269 4.97 -5.44 15.31
N ALA A 270 4.52 -6.46 14.58
CA ALA A 270 4.34 -7.81 15.10
C ALA A 270 5.54 -8.70 14.74
N GLU A 271 5.85 -9.66 15.60
CA GLU A 271 6.98 -10.60 15.43
C GLU A 271 6.83 -11.46 14.17
N ASP A 272 5.60 -11.87 13.85
CA ASP A 272 5.27 -12.66 12.66
C ASP A 272 5.22 -11.83 11.37
N GLY A 273 5.47 -10.51 11.45
CA GLY A 273 5.39 -9.57 10.34
C GLY A 273 3.95 -9.26 9.89
N HIS A 274 2.94 -9.54 10.72
CA HIS A 274 1.52 -9.24 10.47
C HIS A 274 0.98 -8.16 11.41
N GLY A 275 1.79 -7.15 11.69
CA GLY A 275 1.39 -5.96 12.44
C GLY A 275 0.51 -5.01 11.65
N VAL A 276 0.27 -3.83 12.20
CA VAL A 276 -0.60 -2.80 11.62
C VAL A 276 0.17 -1.51 11.41
N THR A 277 0.00 -0.91 10.24
CA THR A 277 0.47 0.45 9.93
C THR A 277 -0.71 1.40 9.83
N LEU A 278 -0.66 2.53 10.51
CA LEU A 278 -1.58 3.65 10.29
C LEU A 278 -0.85 4.78 9.56
N VAL A 279 -1.44 5.32 8.51
CA VAL A 279 -0.93 6.48 7.79
C VAL A 279 -1.95 7.61 7.85
N ASN A 280 -1.53 8.77 8.33
CA ASN A 280 -2.32 9.99 8.21
C ASN A 280 -2.05 10.62 6.84
N ILE A 281 -3.00 10.42 5.92
CA ILE A 281 -2.85 10.83 4.52
C ILE A 281 -3.21 12.31 4.29
N GLY A 282 -3.75 13.00 5.31
CA GLY A 282 -4.36 14.31 5.11
C GLY A 282 -5.66 14.22 4.31
N VAL A 283 -6.13 15.33 3.77
CA VAL A 283 -7.43 15.44 3.12
C VAL A 283 -7.28 15.54 1.61
N GLY A 284 -8.12 14.80 0.89
CA GLY A 284 -8.35 14.93 -0.53
C GLY A 284 -7.84 13.76 -1.38
N PRO A 285 -8.42 13.60 -2.60
CA PRO A 285 -8.16 12.46 -3.47
C PRO A 285 -6.71 12.42 -3.98
N SER A 286 -6.05 13.56 -4.17
CA SER A 286 -4.66 13.62 -4.60
C SER A 286 -3.72 12.98 -3.57
N ASN A 287 -3.95 13.26 -2.27
CA ASN A 287 -3.18 12.65 -1.20
C ASN A 287 -3.44 11.15 -1.09
N ALA A 288 -4.71 10.74 -1.18
CA ALA A 288 -5.12 9.35 -1.17
C ALA A 288 -4.46 8.55 -2.31
N LYS A 289 -4.46 9.10 -3.53
CA LYS A 289 -3.78 8.49 -4.69
C LYS A 289 -2.28 8.40 -4.47
N ASN A 290 -1.64 9.51 -4.09
CA ASN A 290 -0.19 9.58 -3.94
C ASN A 290 0.34 8.50 -2.98
N ILE A 291 -0.22 8.39 -1.79
CA ILE A 291 0.27 7.41 -0.81
C ILE A 291 -0.02 5.97 -1.22
N THR A 292 -1.18 5.70 -1.82
CA THR A 292 -1.56 4.34 -2.24
C THR A 292 -0.77 3.88 -3.46
N ASP A 293 -0.38 4.76 -4.39
CA ASP A 293 0.56 4.45 -5.47
C ASP A 293 1.88 3.86 -4.92
N HIS A 294 2.36 4.41 -3.81
CA HIS A 294 3.63 3.98 -3.23
C HIS A 294 3.49 2.80 -2.27
N LEU A 295 2.42 2.73 -1.48
CA LEU A 295 2.17 1.60 -0.58
C LEU A 295 1.93 0.29 -1.35
N ALA A 296 1.34 0.35 -2.54
CA ALA A 296 1.01 -0.83 -3.33
C ALA A 296 2.23 -1.70 -3.67
N VAL A 297 3.43 -1.12 -3.85
CA VAL A 297 4.63 -1.88 -4.17
C VAL A 297 5.09 -2.79 -3.03
N LEU A 298 4.65 -2.51 -1.79
CA LEU A 298 4.91 -3.35 -0.62
C LEU A 298 3.99 -4.57 -0.55
N ARG A 299 3.05 -4.71 -1.48
CA ARG A 299 2.10 -5.82 -1.56
C ARG A 299 1.29 -6.02 -0.27
N PRO A 300 0.64 -4.99 0.28
CA PRO A 300 -0.14 -5.13 1.49
C PRO A 300 -1.27 -6.15 1.30
N HIS A 301 -1.68 -6.77 2.40
CA HIS A 301 -2.81 -7.71 2.39
C HIS A 301 -4.15 -6.99 2.33
N CYS A 302 -4.23 -5.80 2.96
CA CYS A 302 -5.43 -4.96 2.92
C CYS A 302 -5.08 -3.55 3.35
N TRP A 303 -5.80 -2.57 2.80
CA TRP A 303 -5.89 -1.25 3.39
C TRP A 303 -7.35 -0.84 3.63
N LEU A 304 -7.60 -0.21 4.77
CA LEU A 304 -8.91 0.30 5.16
C LEU A 304 -8.85 1.81 5.32
N MET A 305 -9.80 2.52 4.70
CA MET A 305 -10.03 3.92 5.03
C MET A 305 -10.89 4.02 6.28
N ILE A 306 -10.36 4.71 7.29
CA ILE A 306 -11.03 5.03 8.55
C ILE A 306 -10.96 6.54 8.76
N GLY A 307 -12.09 7.19 8.62
CA GLY A 307 -12.16 8.65 8.68
C GLY A 307 -13.55 9.16 8.95
N HIS A 308 -13.75 10.43 8.69
CA HIS A 308 -15.04 11.10 8.87
C HIS A 308 -15.74 11.32 7.52
N CYS A 309 -17.07 11.46 7.57
CA CYS A 309 -17.90 11.82 6.42
C CYS A 309 -19.04 12.76 6.81
N GLY A 310 -19.54 13.49 5.83
CA GLY A 310 -20.83 14.15 5.92
C GLY A 310 -21.95 13.14 5.71
N GLY A 311 -22.87 13.01 6.68
CA GLY A 311 -24.06 12.17 6.55
C GLY A 311 -25.12 12.83 5.66
N LEU A 312 -25.65 12.08 4.70
CA LEU A 312 -26.62 12.60 3.72
C LEU A 312 -28.08 12.23 4.03
N ARG A 313 -28.32 11.44 5.09
CA ARG A 313 -29.67 11.00 5.46
C ARG A 313 -30.13 11.66 6.75
N GLN A 314 -31.38 12.10 6.79
CA GLN A 314 -31.96 12.70 7.99
C GLN A 314 -31.94 11.75 9.19
N SER A 315 -32.15 10.45 8.94
CA SER A 315 -32.17 9.42 9.98
C SER A 315 -30.80 9.04 10.56
N GLN A 316 -29.70 9.59 10.02
CA GLN A 316 -28.36 9.41 10.61
C GLN A 316 -28.18 10.34 11.80
N THR A 317 -27.39 9.90 12.74
CA THR A 317 -26.95 10.68 13.90
C THR A 317 -25.45 10.90 13.82
N ILE A 318 -24.97 12.05 14.30
CA ILE A 318 -23.51 12.28 14.41
C ILE A 318 -22.91 11.17 15.28
N GLY A 319 -21.88 10.46 14.73
CA GLY A 319 -21.27 9.28 15.33
C GLY A 319 -21.81 7.94 14.85
N ASP A 320 -22.80 7.93 13.99
CA ASP A 320 -23.14 6.73 13.26
C ASP A 320 -21.98 6.32 12.34
N TYR A 321 -21.87 5.04 12.07
CA TYR A 321 -20.89 4.50 11.13
C TYR A 321 -21.50 4.31 9.75
N VAL A 322 -20.66 4.50 8.73
CA VAL A 322 -21.00 4.25 7.32
C VAL A 322 -20.03 3.23 6.76
N LEU A 323 -20.54 2.04 6.46
CA LEU A 323 -19.85 1.00 5.75
C LEU A 323 -20.10 1.15 4.25
N ALA A 324 -19.07 1.48 3.48
CA ALA A 324 -19.21 1.70 2.04
C ALA A 324 -19.51 0.39 1.31
N HIS A 325 -20.69 0.29 0.69
CA HIS A 325 -21.13 -0.82 -0.13
C HIS A 325 -20.82 -0.64 -1.62
N ALA A 326 -20.75 0.63 -2.03
CA ALA A 326 -20.37 1.07 -3.37
C ALA A 326 -19.69 2.43 -3.27
N TYR A 327 -18.92 2.75 -4.27
CA TYR A 327 -18.18 3.99 -4.35
C TYR A 327 -18.60 4.75 -5.61
N MET A 328 -19.04 5.99 -5.42
CA MET A 328 -19.28 6.92 -6.51
C MET A 328 -18.17 7.95 -6.54
N ARG A 329 -17.41 7.95 -7.62
CA ARG A 329 -16.23 8.80 -7.75
C ARG A 329 -16.57 10.12 -8.45
N ARG A 330 -16.25 11.21 -7.76
CA ARG A 330 -16.18 12.57 -8.27
C ARG A 330 -14.82 13.18 -7.88
N ASP A 331 -13.82 12.31 -7.78
CA ASP A 331 -12.46 12.63 -7.36
C ASP A 331 -11.58 13.17 -8.51
N GLY A 332 -11.98 12.94 -9.77
CA GLY A 332 -11.34 13.47 -10.99
C GLY A 332 -9.92 12.97 -11.26
N ILE A 333 -9.23 12.43 -10.26
CA ILE A 333 -7.78 12.19 -10.34
C ILE A 333 -7.41 10.88 -11.03
N LEU A 334 -8.30 9.89 -11.05
CA LEU A 334 -8.06 8.58 -11.68
C LEU A 334 -8.83 8.39 -12.99
N ASP A 335 -9.58 9.37 -13.46
CA ASP A 335 -10.52 9.22 -14.58
C ASP A 335 -9.85 8.80 -15.89
N ARG A 336 -8.55 9.12 -16.06
CA ARG A 336 -7.78 8.74 -17.26
C ARG A 336 -7.38 7.28 -17.28
N VAL A 337 -7.13 6.67 -16.11
CA VAL A 337 -6.64 5.29 -15.97
C VAL A 337 -7.73 4.33 -15.51
N LEU A 338 -8.75 4.83 -14.84
CA LEU A 338 -9.93 4.09 -14.41
C LEU A 338 -11.17 4.99 -14.56
N PRO A 339 -11.84 4.95 -15.72
CA PRO A 339 -12.99 5.81 -16.00
C PRO A 339 -14.11 5.69 -14.96
N PRO A 340 -14.85 6.77 -14.63
CA PRO A 340 -15.84 6.77 -13.56
C PRO A 340 -17.03 5.81 -13.76
N HIS A 341 -17.29 5.36 -14.99
CA HIS A 341 -18.32 4.39 -15.30
C HIS A 341 -17.94 2.93 -15.00
N ILE A 342 -16.65 2.67 -14.72
CA ILE A 342 -16.22 1.36 -14.24
C ILE A 342 -16.65 1.21 -12.77
N PRO A 343 -17.49 0.22 -12.44
CA PRO A 343 -17.94 0.04 -11.07
C PRO A 343 -16.80 -0.43 -10.16
N ILE A 344 -16.68 0.20 -9.00
CA ILE A 344 -15.75 -0.25 -7.95
C ILE A 344 -16.58 -1.01 -6.91
N PRO A 345 -16.54 -2.35 -6.91
CA PRO A 345 -17.35 -3.16 -6.01
C PRO A 345 -16.75 -3.16 -4.60
N ALA A 346 -17.60 -3.22 -3.59
CA ALA A 346 -17.15 -3.60 -2.25
C ALA A 346 -16.68 -5.06 -2.26
N LEU A 347 -15.65 -5.38 -1.48
CA LEU A 347 -15.15 -6.74 -1.31
C LEU A 347 -15.91 -7.42 -0.18
N ALA A 348 -16.54 -8.56 -0.48
CA ALA A 348 -17.41 -9.26 0.45
C ALA A 348 -16.69 -9.64 1.74
N GLU A 349 -15.47 -10.13 1.64
CA GLU A 349 -14.62 -10.55 2.76
C GLU A 349 -14.35 -9.37 3.73
N VAL A 350 -14.07 -8.20 3.16
CA VAL A 350 -13.82 -6.98 3.94
C VAL A 350 -15.10 -6.43 4.56
N GLN A 351 -16.22 -6.48 3.83
CA GLN A 351 -17.53 -6.06 4.33
C GLN A 351 -17.97 -6.88 5.55
N LEU A 352 -17.83 -8.21 5.46
CA LEU A 352 -18.17 -9.12 6.56
C LEU A 352 -17.27 -8.89 7.77
N ALA A 353 -15.96 -8.72 7.56
CA ALA A 353 -15.03 -8.44 8.64
C ALA A 353 -15.34 -7.13 9.37
N LEU A 354 -15.61 -6.05 8.63
CA LEU A 354 -15.98 -4.74 9.21
C LEU A 354 -17.31 -4.79 9.96
N GLN A 355 -18.32 -5.48 9.42
CA GLN A 355 -19.63 -5.61 10.06
C GLN A 355 -19.55 -6.43 11.34
N GLU A 356 -18.86 -7.58 11.32
CA GLU A 356 -18.69 -8.42 12.50
C GLU A 356 -17.88 -7.71 13.59
N SER A 357 -16.80 -7.02 13.21
CA SER A 357 -15.99 -6.24 14.14
C SER A 357 -16.78 -5.06 14.73
N ALA A 358 -17.64 -4.42 13.95
CA ALA A 358 -18.55 -3.39 14.46
C ALA A 358 -19.50 -3.99 15.52
N ALA A 359 -20.12 -5.14 15.22
CA ALA A 359 -20.98 -5.84 16.17
C ALA A 359 -20.25 -6.23 17.47
N GLN A 360 -19.03 -6.74 17.35
CA GLN A 360 -18.22 -7.14 18.48
C GLN A 360 -17.82 -5.96 19.37
N ILE A 361 -17.34 -4.87 18.76
CA ILE A 361 -16.82 -3.71 19.51
C ILE A 361 -17.95 -2.85 20.11
N THR A 362 -19.07 -2.73 19.41
CA THR A 362 -20.23 -1.96 19.93
C THR A 362 -21.10 -2.77 20.90
N GLY A 363 -21.08 -4.09 20.80
CA GLY A 363 -22.03 -4.99 21.50
C GLY A 363 -23.42 -5.00 20.88
N GLU A 364 -23.65 -4.24 19.81
CA GLU A 364 -24.94 -4.12 19.13
C GLU A 364 -25.09 -5.18 18.03
N ARG A 365 -26.32 -5.69 17.82
CA ARG A 365 -26.63 -6.69 16.78
C ARG A 365 -27.99 -6.41 16.13
N GLY A 366 -28.22 -7.03 14.96
CA GLY A 366 -29.51 -6.96 14.29
C GLY A 366 -29.96 -5.52 13.99
N GLU A 367 -31.17 -5.16 14.45
CA GLU A 367 -31.74 -3.83 14.19
C GLU A 367 -30.97 -2.70 14.88
N GLU A 368 -30.45 -2.92 16.07
CA GLU A 368 -29.69 -1.89 16.80
C GLU A 368 -28.39 -1.54 16.07
N LEU A 369 -27.63 -2.55 15.67
CA LEU A 369 -26.44 -2.33 14.86
C LEU A 369 -26.80 -1.64 13.53
N LYS A 370 -27.89 -2.04 12.89
CA LYS A 370 -28.32 -1.45 11.61
C LYS A 370 -28.74 0.02 11.73
N LYS A 371 -29.24 0.45 12.88
CA LYS A 371 -29.53 1.87 13.14
C LYS A 371 -28.25 2.68 13.21
N ARG A 372 -27.17 2.11 13.70
CA ARG A 372 -25.90 2.78 13.91
C ARG A 372 -24.89 2.57 12.79
N LEU A 373 -24.85 1.37 12.19
CA LEU A 373 -24.01 1.04 11.04
C LEU A 373 -24.83 1.11 9.76
N ARG A 374 -24.68 2.21 9.03
CA ARG A 374 -25.38 2.42 7.75
C ARG A 374 -24.55 1.87 6.61
N THR A 375 -25.15 1.05 5.78
CA THR A 375 -24.53 0.55 4.55
C THR A 375 -25.07 1.25 3.35
N GLY A 376 -24.21 1.62 2.39
CA GLY A 376 -24.66 2.29 1.16
C GLY A 376 -23.53 2.85 0.32
N THR A 377 -23.90 3.62 -0.69
CA THR A 377 -22.95 4.30 -1.55
C THR A 377 -22.29 5.47 -0.81
N VAL A 378 -20.97 5.53 -0.86
CA VAL A 378 -20.18 6.70 -0.45
C VAL A 378 -19.80 7.48 -1.70
N LEU A 379 -20.08 8.79 -1.68
CA LEU A 379 -19.74 9.72 -2.73
C LEU A 379 -18.46 10.46 -2.37
N THR A 380 -17.43 10.33 -3.19
CA THR A 380 -16.14 10.97 -2.97
C THR A 380 -15.94 12.14 -3.91
N TYR A 381 -15.78 13.35 -3.34
CA TYR A 381 -15.53 14.59 -4.06
C TYR A 381 -14.06 15.01 -4.03
N ASP A 382 -13.65 15.79 -5.04
CA ASP A 382 -12.39 16.55 -5.08
C ASP A 382 -12.53 17.96 -4.48
N ASP A 383 -13.75 18.46 -4.31
CA ASP A 383 -14.07 19.79 -3.78
C ASP A 383 -14.70 19.71 -2.39
N ARG A 384 -14.02 20.27 -1.38
CA ARG A 384 -14.54 20.36 -0.01
C ARG A 384 -15.76 21.26 0.16
N ASN A 385 -15.98 22.18 -0.78
CA ASN A 385 -17.05 23.16 -0.75
C ASN A 385 -18.13 22.83 -1.78
N TRP A 386 -18.37 21.55 -2.05
CA TRP A 386 -19.37 21.06 -3.00
C TRP A 386 -20.77 21.66 -2.74
N GLU A 387 -21.07 22.01 -1.49
CA GLU A 387 -22.33 22.64 -1.10
C GLU A 387 -22.55 23.99 -1.78
N LEU A 388 -21.49 24.73 -2.10
CA LEU A 388 -21.60 26.01 -2.83
C LEU A 388 -22.13 25.83 -4.26
N ARG A 389 -22.07 24.59 -4.77
CA ARG A 389 -22.64 24.20 -6.07
C ARG A 389 -23.90 23.33 -5.92
N TRP A 390 -24.62 23.45 -4.81
CA TRP A 390 -25.75 22.58 -4.45
C TRP A 390 -26.76 22.37 -5.59
N ALA A 391 -27.13 23.41 -6.31
CA ALA A 391 -28.09 23.32 -7.41
C ALA A 391 -27.65 22.36 -8.52
N GLN A 392 -26.33 22.26 -8.75
CA GLN A 392 -25.73 21.38 -9.75
C GLN A 392 -25.53 19.95 -9.21
N GLU A 393 -25.13 19.82 -7.94
CA GLU A 393 -24.83 18.53 -7.32
C GLU A 393 -26.07 17.76 -6.82
N ARG A 394 -27.12 18.46 -6.45
CA ARG A 394 -28.36 17.87 -5.92
C ARG A 394 -28.96 16.75 -6.77
N PRO A 395 -29.11 16.88 -8.10
CA PRO A 395 -29.68 15.81 -8.92
C PRO A 395 -28.81 14.53 -8.87
N LEU A 396 -27.50 14.68 -8.90
CA LEU A 396 -26.56 13.58 -8.85
C LEU A 396 -26.60 12.87 -7.50
N ILE A 397 -26.58 13.61 -6.40
CA ILE A 397 -26.70 13.06 -5.04
C ILE A 397 -28.00 12.28 -4.87
N ASN A 398 -29.12 12.81 -5.39
CA ASN A 398 -30.42 12.14 -5.37
C ASN A 398 -30.41 10.84 -6.20
N LEU A 399 -29.86 10.86 -7.40
CA LEU A 399 -29.77 9.68 -8.28
C LEU A 399 -28.85 8.60 -7.70
N SER A 400 -27.72 8.97 -7.12
CA SER A 400 -26.74 8.05 -6.56
C SER A 400 -27.25 7.26 -5.35
N ARG A 401 -28.27 7.77 -4.65
CA ARG A 401 -28.73 7.23 -3.37
C ARG A 401 -27.64 7.19 -2.31
N ALA A 402 -26.58 7.97 -2.46
CA ALA A 402 -25.47 8.03 -1.52
C ALA A 402 -25.96 8.30 -0.09
N VAL A 403 -25.32 7.63 0.87
CA VAL A 403 -25.60 7.78 2.30
C VAL A 403 -24.60 8.66 3.01
N ALA A 404 -23.44 8.87 2.39
CA ALA A 404 -22.38 9.71 2.92
C ALA A 404 -21.58 10.35 1.79
N VAL A 405 -20.89 11.43 2.14
CA VAL A 405 -19.93 12.13 1.29
C VAL A 405 -18.59 12.24 2.03
N ASP A 406 -17.50 11.98 1.32
CA ASP A 406 -16.13 12.16 1.80
C ASP A 406 -15.21 12.68 0.68
N MET A 407 -13.91 12.62 0.88
CA MET A 407 -12.93 13.10 -0.09
C MET A 407 -11.86 12.06 -0.47
N GLU A 408 -11.86 10.86 0.08
CA GLU A 408 -10.76 9.90 -0.09
C GLU A 408 -11.22 8.48 -0.44
N SER A 409 -12.34 8.02 0.08
CA SER A 409 -12.75 6.61 0.05
C SER A 409 -12.84 6.03 -1.36
N GLY A 410 -13.46 6.76 -2.28
CA GLY A 410 -13.59 6.31 -3.67
C GLY A 410 -12.25 6.18 -4.37
N THR A 411 -11.33 7.11 -4.10
CA THR A 411 -9.95 7.05 -4.64
C THR A 411 -9.17 5.88 -4.06
N ILE A 412 -9.24 5.66 -2.73
CA ILE A 412 -8.58 4.54 -2.06
C ILE A 412 -9.11 3.19 -2.57
N ALA A 413 -10.43 3.09 -2.74
CA ALA A 413 -11.06 1.88 -3.27
C ALA A 413 -10.64 1.63 -4.73
N ALA A 414 -10.67 2.68 -5.57
CA ALA A 414 -10.25 2.62 -6.97
C ALA A 414 -8.77 2.22 -7.11
N GLN A 415 -7.90 2.76 -6.27
CA GLN A 415 -6.49 2.36 -6.22
C GLN A 415 -6.32 0.91 -5.77
N GLY A 416 -7.07 0.44 -4.78
CA GLY A 416 -7.06 -0.96 -4.37
C GLY A 416 -7.51 -1.88 -5.51
N TYR A 417 -8.57 -1.51 -6.20
CA TYR A 417 -9.06 -2.22 -7.39
C TYR A 417 -8.01 -2.26 -8.50
N ARG A 418 -7.43 -1.11 -8.84
CA ARG A 418 -6.42 -0.94 -9.88
C ARG A 418 -5.11 -1.68 -9.56
N LEU A 419 -4.63 -1.60 -8.32
CA LEU A 419 -3.33 -2.12 -7.89
C LEU A 419 -3.42 -3.50 -7.19
N ARG A 420 -4.57 -4.14 -7.22
CA ARG A 420 -4.87 -5.48 -6.70
C ARG A 420 -4.61 -5.62 -5.19
N VAL A 421 -4.87 -4.57 -4.44
CA VAL A 421 -4.82 -4.57 -2.99
C VAL A 421 -6.24 -4.60 -2.42
N PRO A 422 -6.61 -5.58 -1.60
CA PRO A 422 -7.90 -5.58 -0.91
C PRO A 422 -8.14 -4.30 -0.12
N TYR A 423 -9.36 -3.77 -0.21
CA TYR A 423 -9.72 -2.47 0.32
C TYR A 423 -11.10 -2.47 0.98
N GLY A 424 -11.29 -1.53 1.87
CA GLY A 424 -12.59 -1.25 2.48
C GLY A 424 -12.66 0.13 3.09
N THR A 425 -13.86 0.54 3.44
CA THR A 425 -14.09 1.86 4.02
C THR A 425 -15.14 1.77 5.11
N LEU A 426 -14.76 2.23 6.29
CA LEU A 426 -15.68 2.53 7.39
C LEU A 426 -15.50 3.98 7.78
N LEU A 427 -16.56 4.78 7.70
CA LEU A 427 -16.53 6.19 8.05
C LEU A 427 -17.40 6.45 9.28
N CYS A 428 -17.13 7.55 9.98
CA CYS A 428 -17.94 8.05 11.08
C CYS A 428 -18.59 9.38 10.66
N VAL A 429 -19.89 9.50 10.84
CA VAL A 429 -20.64 10.71 10.53
C VAL A 429 -20.20 11.84 11.46
N SER A 430 -19.59 12.88 10.93
CA SER A 430 -19.08 14.02 11.67
C SER A 430 -19.98 15.24 11.63
N ASP A 431 -20.80 15.33 10.61
CA ASP A 431 -21.72 16.42 10.32
C ASP A 431 -22.80 15.95 9.34
N LYS A 432 -23.87 16.72 9.22
CA LYS A 432 -24.99 16.44 8.31
C LYS A 432 -25.31 17.71 7.52
N PRO A 433 -24.55 18.00 6.46
CA PRO A 433 -24.62 19.29 5.75
C PRO A 433 -26.02 19.60 5.19
N LEU A 434 -26.80 18.59 4.77
CA LEU A 434 -28.13 18.76 4.24
C LEU A 434 -29.22 18.95 5.31
N HIS A 435 -28.91 18.80 6.59
CA HIS A 435 -29.85 18.79 7.70
C HIS A 435 -29.51 19.80 8.80
N SER A 436 -28.73 20.83 8.46
CA SER A 436 -28.33 21.93 9.34
C SER A 436 -27.49 21.51 10.57
N GLU A 437 -26.97 20.30 10.58
CA GLU A 437 -26.04 19.81 11.62
C GLU A 437 -24.60 19.98 11.12
N ILE A 438 -24.15 21.24 11.06
CA ILE A 438 -22.79 21.61 10.65
C ILE A 438 -21.83 21.52 11.83
N LYS A 439 -20.54 21.40 11.54
CA LYS A 439 -19.46 21.42 12.56
C LYS A 439 -19.39 22.75 13.27
N LEU A 440 -19.90 22.83 14.50
CA LEU A 440 -19.77 24.01 15.35
C LEU A 440 -18.63 23.82 16.37
N PRO A 441 -17.83 24.86 16.64
CA PRO A 441 -16.80 24.77 17.68
C PRO A 441 -17.42 24.47 19.05
N GLY A 442 -16.91 23.47 19.76
CA GLY A 442 -17.18 23.19 21.17
C GLY A 442 -18.21 22.08 21.48
N SER A 443 -19.22 21.82 20.68
CA SER A 443 -20.21 20.77 20.96
C SER A 443 -19.74 19.35 20.57
N ALA A 444 -18.70 19.29 19.79
CA ALA A 444 -18.24 18.08 19.14
C ALA A 444 -17.19 17.28 19.93
N ASN A 445 -16.41 17.88 20.82
CA ASN A 445 -15.15 17.28 21.30
C ASN A 445 -15.31 15.99 22.10
N ALA A 446 -16.12 15.94 23.14
CA ALA A 446 -16.24 14.74 23.99
C ALA A 446 -16.93 13.55 23.29
N PHE A 447 -17.81 13.86 22.34
CA PHE A 447 -18.46 12.86 21.51
C PHE A 447 -17.48 12.27 20.48
N TYR A 448 -16.73 13.13 19.80
CA TYR A 448 -15.70 12.69 18.84
C TYR A 448 -14.65 11.80 19.48
N GLU A 449 -14.20 12.10 20.68
CA GLU A 449 -13.16 11.30 21.34
C GLU A 449 -13.61 9.85 21.55
N ARG A 450 -14.82 9.65 22.03
CA ARG A 450 -15.38 8.30 22.20
C ARG A 450 -15.66 7.59 20.89
N ALA A 451 -16.24 8.30 19.91
CA ALA A 451 -16.55 7.74 18.61
C ALA A 451 -15.28 7.36 17.83
N VAL A 452 -14.23 8.20 17.85
CA VAL A 452 -12.96 7.96 17.16
C VAL A 452 -12.25 6.73 17.74
N SER A 453 -12.19 6.60 19.08
CA SER A 453 -11.56 5.46 19.72
C SER A 453 -12.27 4.15 19.38
N GLN A 454 -13.60 4.12 19.46
CA GLN A 454 -14.39 2.92 19.12
C GLN A 454 -14.26 2.60 17.61
N HIS A 455 -14.33 3.60 16.75
CA HIS A 455 -14.19 3.46 15.29
C HIS A 455 -12.83 2.87 14.90
N LEU A 456 -11.74 3.38 15.48
CA LEU A 456 -10.39 2.84 15.26
C LEU A 456 -10.30 1.37 15.70
N LYS A 457 -10.86 1.03 16.89
CA LYS A 457 -10.89 -0.34 17.39
C LYS A 457 -11.64 -1.28 16.44
N ILE A 458 -12.74 -0.83 15.82
CA ILE A 458 -13.45 -1.62 14.81
C ILE A 458 -12.55 -1.90 13.62
N GLY A 459 -11.83 -0.88 13.13
CA GLY A 459 -10.89 -1.04 12.01
C GLY A 459 -9.77 -2.03 12.32
N ILE A 460 -9.14 -1.93 13.48
CA ILE A 460 -8.08 -2.84 13.92
C ILE A 460 -8.62 -4.27 14.08
N ALA A 461 -9.78 -4.43 14.71
CA ALA A 461 -10.42 -5.74 14.88
C ALA A 461 -10.77 -6.39 13.53
N ALA A 462 -11.20 -5.59 12.54
CA ALA A 462 -11.45 -6.09 11.20
C ALA A 462 -10.17 -6.59 10.50
N LEU A 463 -9.05 -5.87 10.65
CA LEU A 463 -7.76 -6.33 10.15
C LEU A 463 -7.32 -7.63 10.84
N ASP A 464 -7.48 -7.75 12.16
CA ASP A 464 -7.16 -8.97 12.90
C ASP A 464 -8.03 -10.17 12.46
N LEU A 465 -9.33 -9.94 12.21
CA LEU A 465 -10.23 -10.98 11.72
C LEU A 465 -9.81 -11.45 10.30
N MET A 466 -9.52 -10.52 9.40
CA MET A 466 -9.06 -10.84 8.04
C MET A 466 -7.71 -11.55 8.03
N ARG A 467 -6.82 -11.24 8.98
CA ARG A 467 -5.53 -11.93 9.14
C ARG A 467 -5.70 -13.43 9.36
N THR A 468 -6.74 -13.84 10.08
CA THR A 468 -7.04 -15.27 10.31
C THR A 468 -7.61 -15.97 9.06
N GLN A 469 -8.05 -15.21 8.06
CA GLN A 469 -8.68 -15.68 6.82
C GLN A 469 -7.91 -15.24 5.56
N LEU A 470 -6.60 -15.12 5.66
CA LEU A 470 -5.73 -14.54 4.62
C LEU A 470 -5.93 -15.15 3.22
N ASN A 471 -6.10 -16.47 3.13
CA ASN A 471 -6.24 -17.16 1.85
C ASN A 471 -7.52 -16.80 1.07
N SER A 472 -8.57 -16.32 1.75
CA SER A 472 -9.83 -15.90 1.12
C SER A 472 -9.85 -14.41 0.76
N LEU A 473 -8.94 -13.61 1.32
CA LEU A 473 -8.96 -12.17 1.23
C LEU A 473 -8.61 -11.62 -0.17
N HIS A 474 -7.66 -12.24 -0.86
CA HIS A 474 -7.22 -11.77 -2.19
C HIS A 474 -8.25 -12.12 -3.27
N SER A 475 -9.31 -11.30 -3.33
CA SER A 475 -10.49 -11.49 -4.15
C SER A 475 -10.17 -11.58 -5.66
N ARG A 476 -10.85 -12.50 -6.33
CA ARG A 476 -10.81 -12.62 -7.81
C ARG A 476 -11.42 -11.41 -8.51
N LYS A 477 -12.27 -10.63 -7.83
CA LYS A 477 -12.86 -9.38 -8.37
C LYS A 477 -11.81 -8.34 -8.75
N LEU A 478 -10.61 -8.44 -8.16
CA LEU A 478 -9.48 -7.54 -8.45
C LEU A 478 -8.69 -7.97 -9.69
N ARG A 479 -9.04 -9.11 -10.30
CA ARG A 479 -8.30 -9.70 -11.42
C ARG A 479 -9.03 -9.52 -12.73
N SER A 480 -8.27 -9.25 -13.79
CA SER A 480 -8.75 -9.25 -15.17
C SER A 480 -8.39 -10.57 -15.88
N PHE A 481 -8.65 -10.65 -17.18
CA PHE A 481 -8.28 -11.80 -17.99
C PHE A 481 -6.77 -11.84 -18.23
N ASP A 482 -6.20 -10.69 -18.58
CA ASP A 482 -4.79 -10.51 -18.83
C ASP A 482 -4.13 -10.01 -17.55
N GLU A 483 -3.53 -10.91 -16.80
CA GLU A 483 -2.99 -10.66 -15.47
C GLU A 483 -1.63 -11.31 -15.26
N PRO A 484 -0.67 -10.60 -14.62
CA PRO A 484 0.56 -11.24 -14.17
C PRO A 484 0.28 -12.35 -13.17
N PRO A 485 1.08 -13.44 -13.18
CA PRO A 485 0.95 -14.54 -12.23
C PRO A 485 1.04 -14.14 -10.76
N PHE A 486 1.87 -13.15 -10.43
CA PHE A 486 2.05 -12.69 -9.06
C PHE A 486 0.97 -11.69 -8.64
N ARG A 487 0.62 -11.69 -7.32
CA ARG A 487 -0.33 -10.72 -6.75
C ARG A 487 0.27 -9.32 -6.61
#